data_c5361eab9bdca1861b290a44c264ae78
#
_entry.id   c5361eab9bdca1861b290a44c264ae78
#
_cell.length_a   1.000
_cell.length_b   1.000
_cell.length_c   1.000
_cell.angle_alpha   90.00
_cell.angle_beta   90.00
_cell.angle_gamma   90.00
#
_symmetry.space_group_name_H-M   'P 1'
#
loop_
_entity.id
_entity.type
_entity.pdbx_description
1 polymer ?
#
loop_
_entity_poly.entity_id
_entity_poly.type
_entity_poly.pdbx_seq_one_letter_code
_entity_poly.pdbx_strand_id
1 'polypeptide(L)'
;YAEIFFRNVRASGVIPQISVIMGPCAGGAVYSPAITDFVIMVDGTSHMFITGPEVIKTVTNEEVSFEDLGGASTHATKSGVTHFTAVDDEEALELTRELISMLPSNNLQKAPVLPTRDSIDRTCDRLQSLVPDNPKEPYDIIVAIEETVDDGAFLEVQSEYALSLIHI
;
A
#
# COMPACT_ATOMS: atom_id res chain seq x y z
N TYR A 1 1.46 -8.17 -24.04
CA TYR A 1 1.97 -7.41 -22.89
C TYR A 1 2.55 -6.05 -23.29
N ALA A 2 3.34 -5.94 -24.36
CA ALA A 2 3.97 -4.68 -24.78
C ALA A 2 2.99 -3.50 -24.89
N GLU A 3 1.79 -3.73 -25.43
CA GLU A 3 0.73 -2.72 -25.53
C GLU A 3 0.20 -2.28 -24.16
N ILE A 4 0.10 -3.21 -23.20
CA ILE A 4 -0.31 -2.90 -21.81
C ILE A 4 0.75 -2.02 -21.15
N PHE A 5 2.02 -2.42 -21.23
CA PHE A 5 3.13 -1.66 -20.65
C PHE A 5 3.24 -0.26 -21.27
N PHE A 6 3.07 -0.15 -22.57
CA PHE A 6 3.06 1.14 -23.25
C PHE A 6 1.95 2.06 -22.71
N ARG A 7 0.77 1.52 -22.46
CA ARG A 7 -0.34 2.29 -21.87
C ARG A 7 -0.06 2.67 -20.41
N ASN A 8 0.45 1.75 -19.60
CA ASN A 8 0.83 2.08 -18.22
C ASN A 8 1.85 3.22 -18.20
N VAL A 9 2.90 3.14 -18.99
CA VAL A 9 3.94 4.19 -19.07
C VAL A 9 3.36 5.54 -19.50
N ARG A 10 2.47 5.54 -20.51
CA ARG A 10 1.82 6.78 -20.97
C ARG A 10 0.84 7.37 -19.98
N ALA A 11 0.22 6.54 -19.15
CA ALA A 11 -0.74 6.96 -18.12
C ALA A 11 -0.03 7.40 -16.82
N SER A 12 1.23 6.99 -16.61
CA SER A 12 2.01 7.33 -15.43
C SER A 12 2.13 8.83 -15.23
N GLY A 13 1.76 9.29 -14.02
CA GLY A 13 1.69 10.70 -13.68
C GLY A 13 0.57 11.49 -14.37
N VAL A 14 -0.29 10.84 -15.14
CA VAL A 14 -1.46 11.46 -15.81
C VAL A 14 -2.76 11.10 -15.10
N ILE A 15 -2.96 9.81 -14.83
CA ILE A 15 -4.09 9.28 -14.07
C ILE A 15 -3.58 8.31 -13.01
N PRO A 16 -4.27 8.14 -11.87
CA PRO A 16 -3.96 7.10 -10.90
C PRO A 16 -4.09 5.72 -11.53
N GLN A 17 -3.12 4.85 -11.26
CA GLN A 17 -3.11 3.46 -11.72
C GLN A 17 -3.06 2.54 -10.49
N ILE A 18 -4.10 1.75 -10.29
CA ILE A 18 -4.24 0.86 -9.13
C ILE A 18 -4.36 -0.57 -9.64
N SER A 19 -3.53 -1.46 -9.12
CA SER A 19 -3.58 -2.89 -9.40
C SER A 19 -4.07 -3.63 -8.17
N VAL A 20 -5.13 -4.43 -8.35
CA VAL A 20 -5.70 -5.28 -7.30
C VAL A 20 -5.44 -6.73 -7.66
N ILE A 21 -4.64 -7.40 -6.87
CA ILE A 21 -4.20 -8.78 -7.10
C ILE A 21 -5.04 -9.70 -6.21
N MET A 22 -5.98 -10.43 -6.82
CA MET A 22 -6.92 -11.31 -6.13
C MET A 22 -6.61 -12.80 -6.36
N GLY A 23 -5.50 -13.10 -7.05
CA GLY A 23 -5.09 -14.46 -7.38
C GLY A 23 -3.65 -14.49 -7.90
N PRO A 24 -3.21 -15.60 -8.50
CA PRO A 24 -1.85 -15.72 -9.01
C PRO A 24 -1.57 -14.73 -10.15
N CYS A 25 -0.51 -13.94 -10.00
CA CYS A 25 -0.01 -13.01 -11.00
C CYS A 25 1.48 -13.30 -11.26
N ALA A 26 1.78 -14.10 -12.29
CA ALA A 26 3.11 -14.66 -12.50
C ALA A 26 3.65 -14.39 -13.92
N GLY A 27 4.98 -14.44 -14.05
CA GLY A 27 5.66 -14.27 -15.34
C GLY A 27 5.46 -12.88 -15.92
N GLY A 28 5.18 -12.81 -17.22
CA GLY A 28 4.98 -11.53 -17.91
C GLY A 28 3.82 -10.68 -17.38
N ALA A 29 2.84 -11.29 -16.71
CA ALA A 29 1.68 -10.58 -16.15
C ALA A 29 2.06 -9.69 -14.95
N VAL A 30 3.12 -10.03 -14.21
CA VAL A 30 3.51 -9.31 -12.98
C VAL A 30 4.10 -7.93 -13.25
N TYR A 31 4.65 -7.70 -14.44
CA TYR A 31 5.30 -6.43 -14.76
C TYR A 31 4.34 -5.25 -14.81
N SER A 32 3.11 -5.46 -15.32
CA SER A 32 2.12 -4.38 -15.37
C SER A 32 1.73 -3.88 -13.98
N PRO A 33 1.30 -4.73 -13.03
CA PRO A 33 1.07 -4.30 -11.66
C PRO A 33 2.27 -3.61 -11.00
N ALA A 34 3.47 -4.15 -11.21
CA ALA A 34 4.68 -3.62 -10.60
C ALA A 34 5.09 -2.21 -11.07
N ILE A 35 4.51 -1.71 -12.16
CA ILE A 35 4.73 -0.35 -12.68
C ILE A 35 3.53 0.57 -12.51
N THR A 36 2.50 0.15 -11.78
CA THR A 36 1.36 1.01 -11.39
C THR A 36 1.67 1.77 -10.10
N ASP A 37 0.86 2.77 -9.76
CA ASP A 37 1.11 3.64 -8.61
C ASP A 37 0.82 2.94 -7.28
N PHE A 38 -0.23 2.09 -7.26
CA PHE A 38 -0.61 1.33 -6.07
C PHE A 38 -0.88 -0.13 -6.40
N VAL A 39 -0.47 -1.00 -5.48
CA VAL A 39 -0.72 -2.44 -5.53
C VAL A 39 -1.43 -2.86 -4.26
N ILE A 40 -2.59 -3.49 -4.40
CA ILE A 40 -3.38 -4.10 -3.32
C ILE A 40 -3.31 -5.62 -3.53
N MET A 41 -3.01 -6.39 -2.50
CA MET A 41 -2.93 -7.85 -2.58
C MET A 41 -3.84 -8.51 -1.54
N VAL A 42 -4.55 -9.56 -1.96
CA VAL A 42 -5.37 -10.38 -1.06
C VAL A 42 -4.51 -11.46 -0.42
N ASP A 43 -4.51 -11.52 0.90
CA ASP A 43 -3.71 -12.48 1.66
C ASP A 43 -4.13 -13.94 1.37
N GLY A 44 -3.15 -14.84 1.37
CA GLY A 44 -3.34 -16.28 1.18
C GLY A 44 -3.84 -16.73 -0.20
N THR A 45 -4.28 -15.82 -1.09
CA THR A 45 -4.78 -16.17 -2.43
C THR A 45 -3.99 -15.50 -3.55
N SER A 46 -3.47 -14.30 -3.33
CA SER A 46 -2.73 -13.56 -4.33
C SER A 46 -1.23 -13.81 -4.25
N HIS A 47 -0.60 -13.91 -5.41
CA HIS A 47 0.84 -14.11 -5.51
C HIS A 47 1.41 -13.29 -6.65
N MET A 48 2.54 -12.61 -6.43
CA MET A 48 3.29 -11.89 -7.47
C MET A 48 4.73 -12.39 -7.51
N PHE A 49 5.14 -12.98 -8.63
CA PHE A 49 6.53 -13.39 -8.86
C PHE A 49 6.83 -13.51 -10.37
N ILE A 50 8.09 -13.30 -10.74
CA ILE A 50 8.52 -13.43 -12.15
C ILE A 50 8.57 -14.91 -12.54
N THR A 51 9.16 -15.76 -11.69
CA THR A 51 9.27 -17.21 -11.88
C THR A 51 8.77 -17.93 -10.64
N GLY A 52 7.99 -18.99 -10.84
CA GLY A 52 7.42 -19.77 -9.73
C GLY A 52 8.44 -20.66 -9.01
N PRO A 53 8.04 -21.24 -7.86
CA PRO A 53 8.90 -22.09 -7.03
C PRO A 53 9.58 -23.26 -7.76
N GLU A 54 8.87 -23.91 -8.69
CA GLU A 54 9.40 -25.03 -9.46
C GLU A 54 10.61 -24.65 -10.34
N VAL A 55 10.57 -23.45 -10.91
CA VAL A 55 11.69 -22.94 -11.72
C VAL A 55 12.87 -22.60 -10.83
N ILE A 56 12.63 -21.97 -9.67
CA ILE A 56 13.66 -21.67 -8.69
C ILE A 56 14.34 -22.97 -8.22
N LYS A 57 13.54 -23.96 -7.83
CA LYS A 57 14.07 -25.28 -7.43
C LYS A 57 14.93 -25.90 -8.51
N THR A 58 14.53 -25.79 -9.78
CA THR A 58 15.28 -26.39 -10.90
C THR A 58 16.60 -25.67 -11.17
N VAL A 59 16.64 -24.34 -11.01
CA VAL A 59 17.80 -23.51 -11.38
C VAL A 59 18.77 -23.33 -10.22
N THR A 60 18.25 -23.05 -9.00
CA THR A 60 19.08 -22.72 -7.82
C THR A 60 19.13 -23.86 -6.80
N ASN A 61 18.31 -24.91 -6.98
CA ASN A 61 18.12 -26.00 -6.01
C ASN A 61 17.61 -25.54 -4.64
N GLU A 62 16.92 -24.41 -4.59
CA GLU A 62 16.26 -23.85 -3.40
C GLU A 62 14.79 -24.24 -3.37
N GLU A 63 14.31 -24.64 -2.20
CA GLU A 63 12.88 -24.89 -1.97
C GLU A 63 12.25 -23.67 -1.32
N VAL A 64 11.26 -23.09 -1.97
CA VAL A 64 10.52 -21.93 -1.50
C VAL A 64 9.03 -22.15 -1.73
N SER A 65 8.19 -21.75 -0.77
CA SER A 65 6.72 -21.79 -0.95
C SER A 65 6.24 -20.65 -1.85
N PHE A 66 5.00 -20.75 -2.35
CA PHE A 66 4.37 -19.65 -3.09
C PHE A 66 4.26 -18.37 -2.22
N GLU A 67 3.89 -18.54 -0.95
CA GLU A 67 3.76 -17.44 0.00
C GLU A 67 5.11 -16.77 0.30
N ASP A 68 6.15 -17.55 0.58
CA ASP A 68 7.47 -16.99 0.88
C ASP A 68 8.11 -16.31 -0.32
N LEU A 69 7.78 -16.78 -1.54
CA LEU A 69 8.30 -16.22 -2.79
C LEU A 69 7.60 -14.94 -3.18
N GLY A 70 6.28 -14.90 -3.09
CA GLY A 70 5.52 -13.79 -3.64
C GLY A 70 4.10 -13.62 -3.10
N GLY A 71 3.82 -14.10 -1.89
CA GLY A 71 2.55 -13.83 -1.20
C GLY A 71 2.41 -12.38 -0.75
N ALA A 72 1.21 -11.97 -0.39
CA ALA A 72 0.88 -10.62 0.04
C ALA A 72 1.78 -10.15 1.19
N SER A 73 1.93 -10.95 2.25
CA SER A 73 2.78 -10.65 3.41
C SER A 73 4.27 -10.47 3.02
N THR A 74 4.79 -11.30 2.10
CA THR A 74 6.17 -11.14 1.62
C THR A 74 6.38 -9.81 0.89
N HIS A 75 5.42 -9.39 0.08
CA HIS A 75 5.48 -8.12 -0.62
C HIS A 75 5.18 -6.92 0.27
N ALA A 76 4.39 -7.08 1.31
CA ALA A 76 4.13 -6.04 2.30
C ALA A 76 5.36 -5.78 3.19
N THR A 77 6.01 -6.85 3.70
CA THR A 77 7.03 -6.72 4.75
C THR A 77 8.48 -6.66 4.23
N LYS A 78 8.77 -7.35 3.10
CA LYS A 78 10.15 -7.52 2.60
C LYS A 78 10.45 -6.70 1.36
N SER A 79 9.60 -6.76 0.33
CA SER A 79 9.89 -6.07 -0.94
C SER A 79 9.30 -4.66 -1.03
N GLY A 80 8.25 -4.35 -0.27
CA GLY A 80 7.54 -3.08 -0.33
C GLY A 80 6.77 -2.85 -1.62
N VAL A 81 6.53 -3.89 -2.43
CA VAL A 81 5.75 -3.77 -3.66
C VAL A 81 4.26 -3.62 -3.38
N THR A 82 3.76 -4.30 -2.35
CA THR A 82 2.36 -4.18 -1.90
C THR A 82 2.20 -2.94 -1.03
N HIS A 83 1.23 -2.11 -1.38
CA HIS A 83 0.87 -0.90 -0.64
C HIS A 83 -0.19 -1.17 0.42
N PHE A 84 -1.11 -2.11 0.12
CA PHE A 84 -2.18 -2.54 1.03
C PHE A 84 -2.38 -4.05 0.94
N THR A 85 -2.58 -4.69 2.08
CA THR A 85 -3.02 -6.08 2.19
C THR A 85 -4.50 -6.12 2.54
N ALA A 86 -5.23 -7.08 1.99
CA ALA A 86 -6.65 -7.31 2.27
C ALA A 86 -6.85 -8.77 2.67
N VAL A 87 -7.78 -9.03 3.59
CA VAL A 87 -8.07 -10.40 4.04
C VAL A 87 -8.87 -11.21 3.01
N ASP A 88 -9.62 -10.50 2.14
CA ASP A 88 -10.41 -11.10 1.07
C ASP A 88 -10.64 -10.11 -0.09
N ASP A 89 -11.34 -10.61 -1.14
CA ASP A 89 -11.65 -9.82 -2.33
C ASP A 89 -12.59 -8.63 -2.03
N GLU A 90 -13.48 -8.76 -1.05
CA GLU A 90 -14.44 -7.71 -0.69
C GLU A 90 -13.71 -6.53 -0.04
N GLU A 91 -12.85 -6.80 0.92
CA GLU A 91 -12.01 -5.78 1.55
C GLU A 91 -11.06 -5.13 0.54
N ALA A 92 -10.47 -5.91 -0.38
CA ALA A 92 -9.62 -5.35 -1.44
C ALA A 92 -10.37 -4.33 -2.32
N LEU A 93 -11.66 -4.59 -2.60
CA LEU A 93 -12.51 -3.65 -3.34
C LEU A 93 -12.91 -2.43 -2.50
N GLU A 94 -13.11 -2.59 -1.20
CA GLU A 94 -13.39 -1.48 -0.28
C GLU A 94 -12.18 -0.55 -0.17
N LEU A 95 -10.99 -1.08 0.09
CA LEU A 95 -9.73 -0.34 0.09
C LEU A 95 -9.49 0.40 -1.23
N THR A 96 -9.82 -0.25 -2.35
CA THR A 96 -9.72 0.39 -3.68
C THR A 96 -10.63 1.60 -3.79
N ARG A 97 -11.88 1.50 -3.31
CA ARG A 97 -12.84 2.62 -3.34
C ARG A 97 -12.40 3.76 -2.42
N GLU A 98 -11.91 3.42 -1.24
CA GLU A 98 -11.38 4.39 -0.29
C GLU A 98 -10.19 5.14 -0.89
N LEU A 99 -9.19 4.44 -1.41
CA LEU A 99 -8.03 5.02 -2.07
C LEU A 99 -8.43 5.95 -3.23
N ILE A 100 -9.33 5.52 -4.11
CA ILE A 100 -9.82 6.33 -5.24
C ILE A 100 -10.53 7.59 -4.73
N SER A 101 -11.24 7.52 -3.61
CA SER A 101 -11.95 8.68 -3.05
C SER A 101 -11.02 9.80 -2.60
N MET A 102 -9.76 9.51 -2.31
CA MET A 102 -8.74 10.46 -1.88
C MET A 102 -7.87 10.99 -3.03
N LEU A 103 -7.91 10.36 -4.19
CA LEU A 103 -7.06 10.70 -5.32
C LEU A 103 -7.77 11.61 -6.34
N PRO A 104 -7.03 12.52 -7.01
CA PRO A 104 -7.59 13.26 -8.14
C PRO A 104 -7.82 12.31 -9.32
N SER A 105 -8.80 12.58 -10.17
CA SER A 105 -9.06 11.75 -11.36
C SER A 105 -7.96 11.85 -12.43
N ASN A 106 -7.16 12.91 -12.41
CA ASN A 106 -6.03 13.13 -13.32
C ASN A 106 -5.13 14.26 -12.80
N ASN A 107 -3.98 14.43 -13.41
CA ASN A 107 -2.97 15.41 -13.02
C ASN A 107 -3.35 16.90 -13.26
N LEU A 108 -4.47 17.17 -13.92
CA LEU A 108 -5.00 18.52 -14.08
C LEU A 108 -6.00 18.90 -12.98
N GLN A 109 -6.40 17.96 -12.15
CA GLN A 109 -7.32 18.14 -11.05
C GLN A 109 -6.59 18.18 -9.72
N LYS A 110 -7.15 18.90 -8.75
CA LYS A 110 -6.72 18.84 -7.36
C LYS A 110 -7.31 17.60 -6.67
N ALA A 111 -6.70 17.18 -5.56
CA ALA A 111 -7.28 16.17 -4.70
C ALA A 111 -8.71 16.57 -4.28
N PRO A 112 -9.61 15.60 -4.09
CA PRO A 112 -10.94 15.85 -3.58
C PRO A 112 -10.90 16.59 -2.23
N VAL A 113 -11.82 17.51 -2.02
CA VAL A 113 -12.03 18.12 -0.70
C VAL A 113 -13.19 17.38 -0.05
N LEU A 114 -12.91 16.70 1.04
CA LEU A 114 -13.91 16.00 1.83
C LEU A 114 -14.52 16.95 2.86
N PRO A 115 -15.82 16.83 3.17
CA PRO A 115 -16.44 17.60 4.23
C PRO A 115 -15.87 17.15 5.59
N THR A 116 -15.56 18.11 6.44
CA THR A 116 -15.10 17.84 7.82
C THR A 116 -16.06 18.44 8.83
N ARG A 117 -16.14 17.82 10.02
CA ARG A 117 -16.87 18.35 11.19
C ARG A 117 -15.96 19.21 12.07
N ASP A 118 -14.64 19.16 11.84
CA ASP A 118 -13.69 19.91 12.62
C ASP A 118 -13.80 21.41 12.39
N SER A 119 -13.69 22.19 13.46
CA SER A 119 -13.60 23.64 13.37
C SER A 119 -12.27 24.07 12.76
N ILE A 120 -12.28 25.13 11.97
CA ILE A 120 -11.07 25.74 11.43
C ILE A 120 -10.11 26.24 12.54
N ASP A 121 -10.65 26.51 13.73
CA ASP A 121 -9.90 26.97 14.89
C ASP A 121 -9.59 25.81 15.88
N ARG A 122 -9.76 24.55 15.48
CA ARG A 122 -9.44 23.39 16.32
C ARG A 122 -7.97 23.39 16.70
N THR A 123 -7.71 23.17 17.98
CA THR A 123 -6.35 22.95 18.51
C THR A 123 -6.12 21.49 18.79
N CYS A 124 -4.87 21.03 18.64
CA CYS A 124 -4.46 19.65 18.87
C CYS A 124 -3.84 19.54 20.28
N ASP A 125 -4.64 19.87 21.32
CA ASP A 125 -4.15 19.99 22.71
C ASP A 125 -3.59 18.66 23.26
N ARG A 126 -4.10 17.53 22.77
CA ARG A 126 -3.65 16.20 23.16
C ARG A 126 -2.20 15.92 22.78
N LEU A 127 -1.67 16.57 21.74
CA LEU A 127 -0.27 16.38 21.32
C LEU A 127 0.74 16.77 22.41
N GLN A 128 0.42 17.76 23.26
CA GLN A 128 1.29 18.18 24.35
C GLN A 128 1.52 17.07 25.40
N SER A 129 0.54 16.19 25.57
CA SER A 129 0.63 15.07 26.52
C SER A 129 1.02 13.74 25.85
N LEU A 130 0.93 13.66 24.53
CA LEU A 130 1.25 12.45 23.77
C LEU A 130 2.75 12.24 23.64
N VAL A 131 3.49 13.32 23.35
CA VAL A 131 4.94 13.27 23.16
C VAL A 131 5.63 13.35 24.53
N PRO A 132 6.35 12.28 24.97
CA PRO A 132 7.01 12.28 26.25
C PRO A 132 8.17 13.31 26.32
N ASP A 133 8.39 13.89 27.50
CA ASP A 133 9.57 14.74 27.73
C ASP A 133 10.88 13.95 27.64
N ASN A 134 10.82 12.67 27.95
CA ASN A 134 11.97 11.76 27.86
C ASN A 134 12.12 11.24 26.43
N PRO A 135 13.20 11.59 25.69
CA PRO A 135 13.39 11.17 24.30
C PRO A 135 13.62 9.66 24.12
N LYS A 136 13.76 8.89 25.19
CA LYS A 136 13.89 7.43 25.17
C LYS A 136 12.57 6.70 25.36
N GLU A 137 11.51 7.42 25.64
CA GLU A 137 10.18 6.86 25.85
C GLU A 137 9.42 6.85 24.50
N PRO A 138 9.00 5.66 24.02
CA PRO A 138 8.28 5.57 22.77
C PRO A 138 6.86 6.12 22.90
N TYR A 139 6.32 6.66 21.81
CA TYR A 139 4.92 7.02 21.67
C TYR A 139 4.38 6.58 20.32
N ASP A 140 3.05 6.45 20.21
CA ASP A 140 2.40 6.05 18.98
C ASP A 140 2.20 7.25 18.06
N ILE A 141 2.91 7.27 16.94
CA ILE A 141 2.81 8.33 15.93
C ILE A 141 1.44 8.36 15.25
N ILE A 142 0.74 7.22 15.16
CA ILE A 142 -0.59 7.15 14.57
C ILE A 142 -1.55 8.07 15.33
N VAL A 143 -1.51 8.04 16.64
CA VAL A 143 -2.32 8.94 17.50
C VAL A 143 -2.00 10.41 17.24
N ALA A 144 -0.73 10.74 16.95
CA ALA A 144 -0.35 12.11 16.59
C ALA A 144 -0.91 12.54 15.23
N ILE A 145 -0.91 11.62 14.27
CA ILE A 145 -1.49 11.86 12.93
C ILE A 145 -2.99 12.07 13.05
N GLU A 146 -3.70 11.15 13.71
CA GLU A 146 -5.16 11.23 13.93
C GLU A 146 -5.58 12.54 14.61
N GLU A 147 -4.80 13.00 15.59
CA GLU A 147 -5.05 14.27 16.26
C GLU A 147 -4.84 15.49 15.36
N THR A 148 -4.01 15.36 14.33
CA THR A 148 -3.62 16.47 13.45
C THR A 148 -4.51 16.60 12.22
N VAL A 149 -4.97 15.48 11.66
CA VAL A 149 -5.80 15.46 10.45
C VAL A 149 -7.27 15.69 10.76
N ASP A 150 -8.03 16.17 9.79
CA ASP A 150 -9.46 16.44 9.93
C ASP A 150 -10.24 15.14 10.21
N ASP A 151 -11.12 15.17 11.21
CA ASP A 151 -11.92 14.01 11.69
C ASP A 151 -11.09 12.76 12.05
N GLY A 152 -9.77 12.88 12.23
CA GLY A 152 -8.86 11.76 12.44
C GLY A 152 -8.70 10.84 11.22
N ALA A 153 -9.12 11.28 10.03
CA ALA A 153 -9.20 10.42 8.85
C ALA A 153 -7.90 10.46 8.03
N PHE A 154 -7.22 9.32 7.92
CA PHE A 154 -6.09 9.13 7.01
C PHE A 154 -6.02 7.68 6.55
N LEU A 155 -5.35 7.43 5.43
CA LEU A 155 -5.11 6.11 4.88
C LEU A 155 -3.62 5.80 4.94
N GLU A 156 -3.23 4.87 5.80
CA GLU A 156 -1.83 4.47 5.95
C GLU A 156 -1.41 3.56 4.80
N VAL A 157 -0.37 3.98 4.07
CA VAL A 157 0.20 3.22 2.96
C VAL A 157 1.44 2.46 3.44
N GLN A 158 1.55 1.17 3.09
CA GLN A 158 2.68 0.31 3.46
C GLN A 158 2.88 0.18 4.98
N SER A 159 1.79 0.06 5.74
CA SER A 159 1.80 -0.05 7.20
C SER A 159 2.67 -1.18 7.76
N GLU A 160 2.97 -2.21 6.96
CA GLU A 160 3.79 -3.36 7.37
C GLU A 160 5.27 -3.27 6.90
N TYR A 161 5.60 -2.27 6.07
CA TYR A 161 6.94 -2.15 5.48
C TYR A 161 7.89 -1.36 6.37
N ALA A 162 9.12 -1.90 6.54
CA ALA A 162 10.21 -1.21 7.24
C ALA A 162 9.90 -0.77 8.68
N LEU A 163 9.09 -1.53 9.42
CA LEU A 163 8.67 -1.25 10.79
C LEU A 163 9.85 -0.99 11.74
N SER A 164 11.04 -1.53 11.46
CA SER A 164 12.23 -1.29 12.27
C SER A 164 12.76 0.15 12.20
N LEU A 165 12.34 0.96 11.25
CA LEU A 165 12.73 2.36 11.14
C LEU A 165 11.93 3.30 12.05
N ILE A 166 10.83 2.84 12.59
CA ILE A 166 9.98 3.61 13.54
C ILE A 166 10.58 3.64 14.95
N HIS A 167 11.56 2.79 15.22
CA HIS A 167 12.21 2.63 16.52
C HIS A 167 13.64 3.22 16.60
N ILE A 168 14.00 4.11 15.68
CA ILE A 168 15.29 4.80 15.72
C ILE A 168 15.19 6.11 16.50
#